data_7aad876b871b74f644e3076fd93291c6
#
_entry.id   7aad876b871b74f644e3076fd93291c6
#
_cell.length_a   1.000
_cell.length_b   1.000
_cell.length_c   1.000
_cell.angle_alpha   90.00
_cell.angle_beta   90.00
_cell.angle_gamma   90.00
#
_symmetry.space_group_name_H-M   'P 1'
#
loop_
_entity.id
_entity.type
_entity.pdbx_description
1 polymer ?
#
loop_
_entity_poly.entity_id
_entity_poly.type
_entity_poly.pdbx_seq_one_letter_code
_entity_poly.pdbx_strand_id
1 'polypeptide(L)'
;MKNVSVSFIIPYYKVEISLLERALDSIMKLDENADWEVWVIDDGTPDRKAREYVLSLGHPRIHYHLQHNSGPGGARNTGMKLAGKEYIQFVDADDYLFTGNLIQVLDMLGEERPDLLAFGFRKVRNNGMKSLRVSDISDH
;
A
#
# COMPACT_ATOMS: atom_id res chain seq x y z
N MET A 1 -9.29 -18.27 6.49
CA MET A 1 -8.70 -16.94 6.45
C MET A 1 -8.34 -16.46 7.85
N LYS A 2 -7.21 -15.85 8.00
CA LYS A 2 -6.78 -15.33 9.30
C LYS A 2 -7.47 -14.00 9.61
N ASN A 3 -7.77 -13.77 10.86
CA ASN A 3 -8.45 -12.56 11.30
C ASN A 3 -7.44 -11.42 11.51
N VAL A 4 -6.95 -10.88 10.42
CA VAL A 4 -5.97 -9.78 10.41
C VAL A 4 -6.49 -8.63 9.55
N SER A 5 -6.22 -7.40 9.97
CA SER A 5 -6.63 -6.22 9.22
C SER A 5 -5.44 -5.29 8.96
N VAL A 6 -5.41 -4.72 7.77
CA VAL A 6 -4.27 -3.91 7.29
C VAL A 6 -4.76 -2.63 6.64
N SER A 7 -4.16 -1.50 7.01
CA SER A 7 -4.30 -0.23 6.30
C SER A 7 -3.08 -0.03 5.42
N PHE A 8 -3.31 0.04 4.10
CA PHE A 8 -2.27 0.38 3.14
C PHE A 8 -2.25 1.89 2.96
N ILE A 9 -1.10 2.50 3.17
CA ILE A 9 -0.90 3.94 3.03
C ILE A 9 -0.06 4.19 1.79
N ILE A 10 -0.61 4.91 0.82
CA ILE A 10 0.07 5.26 -0.43
C ILE A 10 0.29 6.76 -0.47
N PRO A 11 1.48 7.24 -0.10
CA PRO A 11 1.84 8.64 -0.34
C PRO A 11 1.93 8.88 -1.85
N TYR A 12 1.24 9.90 -2.33
CA TYR A 12 1.18 10.21 -3.76
C TYR A 12 1.56 11.67 -3.98
N TYR A 13 2.50 11.91 -4.90
CA TYR A 13 2.84 13.25 -5.34
C TYR A 13 3.44 13.22 -6.73
N LYS A 14 2.71 13.75 -7.72
CA LYS A 14 3.17 13.89 -9.11
C LYS A 14 3.65 12.58 -9.74
N VAL A 15 3.07 11.46 -9.38
CA VAL A 15 3.37 10.16 -9.98
C VAL A 15 2.45 9.92 -11.17
N GLU A 16 2.96 9.23 -12.20
CA GLU A 16 2.13 8.82 -13.33
C GLU A 16 0.92 8.03 -12.86
N ILE A 17 -0.26 8.39 -13.35
CA ILE A 17 -1.51 7.77 -12.88
C ILE A 17 -1.53 6.26 -13.15
N SER A 18 -0.93 5.81 -14.25
CA SER A 18 -0.85 4.39 -14.57
C SER A 18 -0.12 3.58 -13.50
N LEU A 19 0.85 4.19 -12.81
CA LEU A 19 1.58 3.54 -11.73
C LEU A 19 0.70 3.42 -10.48
N LEU A 20 -0.07 4.46 -10.16
CA LEU A 20 -1.03 4.38 -9.07
C LEU A 20 -2.10 3.33 -9.33
N GLU A 21 -2.60 3.26 -10.57
CA GLU A 21 -3.55 2.22 -10.99
C GLU A 21 -2.98 0.83 -10.72
N ARG A 22 -1.73 0.60 -11.11
CA ARG A 22 -1.06 -0.67 -10.91
C ARG A 22 -0.92 -1.02 -9.42
N ALA A 23 -0.54 -0.03 -8.61
CA ALA A 23 -0.42 -0.23 -7.16
C ALA A 23 -1.77 -0.62 -6.54
N LEU A 24 -2.83 0.10 -6.89
CA LEU A 24 -4.17 -0.19 -6.37
C LEU A 24 -4.71 -1.53 -6.87
N ASP A 25 -4.50 -1.86 -8.13
CA ASP A 25 -4.91 -3.16 -8.69
C ASP A 25 -4.27 -4.31 -7.92
N SER A 26 -3.00 -4.19 -7.55
CA SER A 26 -2.31 -5.23 -6.82
C SER A 26 -2.91 -5.46 -5.42
N ILE A 27 -3.41 -4.41 -4.79
CA ILE A 27 -4.06 -4.50 -3.49
C ILE A 27 -5.49 -5.04 -3.62
N MET A 28 -6.23 -4.59 -4.62
CA MET A 28 -7.61 -5.02 -4.85
C MET A 28 -7.73 -6.54 -5.10
N LYS A 29 -6.66 -7.19 -5.53
CA LYS A 29 -6.63 -8.65 -5.68
C LYS A 29 -6.71 -9.40 -4.36
N LEU A 30 -6.52 -8.73 -3.24
CA LEU A 30 -6.63 -9.35 -1.92
C LEU A 30 -8.08 -9.66 -1.54
N ASP A 31 -9.00 -8.81 -1.92
CA ASP A 31 -10.44 -8.85 -1.65
C ASP A 31 -10.87 -9.68 -0.44
N GLU A 32 -11.08 -10.97 -0.64
CA GLU A 32 -11.61 -11.87 0.38
C GLU A 32 -10.53 -12.48 1.28
N ASN A 33 -9.25 -12.15 1.07
CA ASN A 33 -8.16 -12.77 1.81
C ASN A 33 -7.81 -12.04 3.11
N ALA A 34 -8.23 -10.79 3.23
CA ALA A 34 -7.98 -10.01 4.44
C ALA A 34 -8.98 -8.86 4.56
N ASP A 35 -9.11 -8.34 5.76
CA ASP A 35 -9.80 -7.09 6.02
C ASP A 35 -8.78 -5.96 5.78
N TRP A 36 -8.97 -5.18 4.72
CA TRP A 36 -8.03 -4.14 4.32
C TRP A 36 -8.73 -2.85 3.94
N GLU A 37 -7.99 -1.78 4.03
CA GLU A 37 -8.34 -0.47 3.48
C GLU A 37 -7.12 0.15 2.83
N VAL A 38 -7.33 1.12 1.96
CA VAL A 38 -6.26 1.92 1.36
C VAL A 38 -6.54 3.40 1.60
N TRP A 39 -5.50 4.11 1.99
CA TRP A 39 -5.50 5.58 2.02
C TRP A 39 -4.49 6.10 1.01
N VAL A 40 -4.98 6.70 -0.06
CA VAL A 40 -4.15 7.45 -1.00
C VAL A 40 -4.04 8.87 -0.46
N ILE A 41 -2.85 9.24 -0.01
CA ILE A 41 -2.59 10.55 0.55
C ILE A 41 -1.91 11.40 -0.53
N ASP A 42 -2.67 12.27 -1.14
CA ASP A 42 -2.18 13.17 -2.19
C ASP A 42 -1.55 14.39 -1.54
N ASP A 43 -0.24 14.49 -1.66
CA ASP A 43 0.56 15.52 -1.01
C ASP A 43 0.60 16.82 -1.82
N GLY A 44 -0.52 17.20 -2.42
CA GLY A 44 -0.68 18.47 -3.08
C GLY A 44 -0.36 18.47 -4.56
N THR A 45 -0.57 17.36 -5.26
CA THR A 45 -0.41 17.31 -6.73
C THR A 45 -1.34 18.34 -7.39
N PRO A 46 -0.83 19.19 -8.30
CA PRO A 46 -1.64 20.27 -8.90
C PRO A 46 -2.82 19.80 -9.75
N ASP A 47 -2.69 18.64 -10.42
CA ASP A 47 -3.79 18.09 -11.20
C ASP A 47 -4.73 17.24 -10.35
N ARG A 48 -5.85 16.82 -10.95
CA ARG A 48 -6.89 16.03 -10.25
C ARG A 48 -6.93 14.58 -10.70
N LYS A 49 -5.96 14.09 -11.41
CA LYS A 49 -6.00 12.74 -11.99
C LYS A 49 -6.13 11.65 -10.94
N ALA A 50 -5.34 11.74 -9.86
CA ALA A 50 -5.41 10.74 -8.79
C ALA A 50 -6.76 10.78 -8.09
N ARG A 51 -7.26 11.97 -7.77
CA ARG A 51 -8.57 12.13 -7.16
C ARG A 51 -9.67 11.55 -8.02
N GLU A 52 -9.70 11.93 -9.30
CA GLU A 52 -10.72 11.46 -10.24
C GLU A 52 -10.65 9.95 -10.41
N TYR A 53 -9.45 9.39 -10.51
CA TYR A 53 -9.29 7.94 -10.65
C TYR A 53 -9.81 7.20 -9.41
N VAL A 54 -9.37 7.59 -8.22
CA VAL A 54 -9.79 6.91 -6.98
C VAL A 54 -11.30 7.00 -6.79
N LEU A 55 -11.88 8.17 -7.02
CA LEU A 55 -13.33 8.35 -6.90
C LEU A 55 -14.09 7.55 -7.95
N SER A 56 -13.54 7.40 -9.15
CA SER A 56 -14.17 6.61 -10.22
C SER A 56 -14.26 5.12 -9.91
N LEU A 57 -13.36 4.60 -9.06
CA LEU A 57 -13.41 3.22 -8.62
C LEU A 57 -14.68 2.92 -7.80
N GLY A 58 -15.19 3.90 -7.06
CA GLY A 58 -16.33 3.69 -6.18
C GLY A 58 -16.12 2.56 -5.18
N HIS A 59 -14.88 2.27 -4.82
CA HIS A 59 -14.54 1.14 -3.97
C HIS A 59 -14.63 1.53 -2.49
N PRO A 60 -15.45 0.85 -1.68
CA PRO A 60 -15.68 1.27 -0.29
C PRO A 60 -14.45 1.18 0.61
N ARG A 61 -13.44 0.42 0.21
CA ARG A 61 -12.21 0.24 0.98
C ARG A 61 -11.08 1.16 0.56
N ILE A 62 -11.27 1.97 -0.51
CA ILE A 62 -10.21 2.84 -1.04
C ILE A 62 -10.62 4.28 -0.85
N HIS A 63 -9.79 5.01 -0.10
CA HIS A 63 -10.05 6.40 0.30
C HIS A 63 -8.99 7.32 -0.30
N TYR A 64 -9.39 8.54 -0.59
CA TYR A 64 -8.51 9.58 -1.10
C TYR A 64 -8.51 10.76 -0.13
N HIS A 65 -7.32 11.26 0.19
CA HIS A 65 -7.16 12.45 1.04
C HIS A 65 -6.13 13.40 0.42
N LEU A 66 -6.54 14.64 0.21
CA LEU A 66 -5.68 15.69 -0.30
C LEU A 66 -5.17 16.55 0.84
N GLN A 67 -3.89 16.88 0.83
CA GLN A 67 -3.29 17.79 1.80
C GLN A 67 -2.33 18.76 1.13
N HIS A 68 -1.96 19.82 1.84
CA HIS A 68 -0.87 20.69 1.42
C HIS A 68 0.44 19.92 1.41
N ASN A 69 1.30 20.21 0.45
CA ASN A 69 2.59 19.55 0.32
C ASN A 69 3.37 19.63 1.64
N SER A 70 3.63 18.47 2.22
CA SER A 70 4.33 18.31 3.51
C SER A 70 5.49 17.33 3.41
N GLY A 71 5.77 16.83 2.20
CA GLY A 71 6.78 15.83 1.95
C GLY A 71 6.30 14.39 2.24
N PRO A 72 7.10 13.38 1.82
CA PRO A 72 6.73 11.98 2.00
C PRO A 72 6.49 11.59 3.46
N GLY A 73 7.30 12.12 4.38
CA GLY A 73 7.12 11.87 5.81
C GLY A 73 5.82 12.44 6.34
N GLY A 74 5.45 13.65 5.90
CA GLY A 74 4.18 14.26 6.27
C GLY A 74 2.98 13.48 5.75
N ALA A 75 3.07 12.99 4.51
CA ALA A 75 2.02 12.17 3.92
C ALA A 75 1.85 10.84 4.65
N ARG A 76 2.95 10.17 5.00
CA ARG A 76 2.90 8.94 5.81
C ARG A 76 2.28 9.19 7.17
N ASN A 77 2.66 10.27 7.84
CA ASN A 77 2.09 10.63 9.14
C ASN A 77 0.59 10.85 9.06
N THR A 78 0.12 11.54 8.02
CA THR A 78 -1.32 11.74 7.79
C THR A 78 -2.01 10.40 7.60
N GLY A 79 -1.45 9.53 6.77
CA GLY A 79 -1.98 8.19 6.53
C GLY A 79 -2.09 7.37 7.82
N MET A 80 -1.06 7.43 8.67
CA MET A 80 -1.11 6.74 9.96
C MET A 80 -2.22 7.25 10.87
N LYS A 81 -2.50 8.54 10.85
CA LYS A 81 -3.59 9.12 11.64
C LYS A 81 -4.96 8.68 11.14
N LEU A 82 -5.11 8.51 9.83
CA LEU A 82 -6.38 8.12 9.22
C LEU A 82 -6.59 6.60 9.24
N ALA A 83 -5.52 5.82 9.34
CA ALA A 83 -5.57 4.36 9.32
C ALA A 83 -6.43 3.82 10.44
N GLY A 84 -7.35 2.92 10.09
CA GLY A 84 -8.28 2.33 11.05
C GLY A 84 -8.07 0.86 11.32
N LYS A 85 -7.08 0.24 10.71
CA LYS A 85 -6.85 -1.21 10.84
C LYS A 85 -5.72 -1.51 11.82
N GLU A 86 -5.56 -2.78 12.12
CA GLU A 86 -4.62 -3.27 13.12
C GLU A 86 -3.15 -3.06 12.71
N TYR A 87 -2.85 -3.32 11.44
CA TYR A 87 -1.51 -3.17 10.89
C TYR A 87 -1.48 -2.08 9.83
N ILE A 88 -0.31 -1.49 9.64
CA ILE A 88 -0.07 -0.48 8.61
C ILE A 88 1.02 -0.98 7.68
N GLN A 89 0.78 -0.87 6.38
CA GLN A 89 1.75 -1.14 5.33
C GLN A 89 1.87 0.08 4.43
N PHE A 90 3.07 0.64 4.34
CA PHE A 90 3.34 1.71 3.38
C PHE A 90 3.64 1.12 2.01
N VAL A 91 3.06 1.71 0.98
CA VAL A 91 3.31 1.33 -0.42
C VAL A 91 3.57 2.61 -1.19
N ASP A 92 4.74 2.73 -1.81
CA ASP A 92 5.02 3.87 -2.67
C ASP A 92 4.13 3.82 -3.91
N ALA A 93 3.69 4.98 -4.41
CA ALA A 93 2.71 5.07 -5.50
C ALA A 93 3.22 4.48 -6.82
N ASP A 94 4.53 4.34 -6.99
CA ASP A 94 5.15 3.72 -8.15
C ASP A 94 5.53 2.25 -7.94
N ASP A 95 5.20 1.68 -6.78
CA ASP A 95 5.41 0.27 -6.47
C ASP A 95 4.10 -0.51 -6.59
N TYR A 96 4.20 -1.82 -6.50
CA TYR A 96 3.03 -2.70 -6.44
C TYR A 96 3.38 -3.98 -5.68
N LEU A 97 2.35 -4.68 -5.22
CA LEU A 97 2.50 -5.86 -4.40
C LEU A 97 2.43 -7.13 -5.25
N PHE A 98 3.22 -8.13 -4.89
CA PHE A 98 3.03 -9.49 -5.38
C PHE A 98 1.97 -10.16 -4.50
N THR A 99 0.75 -10.19 -4.97
CA THR A 99 -0.41 -10.56 -4.17
C THR A 99 -0.30 -11.95 -3.55
N GLY A 100 0.24 -12.94 -4.27
CA GLY A 100 0.42 -14.28 -3.72
C GLY A 100 1.36 -14.30 -2.53
N ASN A 101 2.47 -13.56 -2.61
CA ASN A 101 3.41 -13.46 -1.49
C ASN A 101 2.81 -12.68 -0.33
N LEU A 102 2.03 -11.65 -0.63
CA LEU A 102 1.38 -10.85 0.39
C LEU A 102 0.35 -11.68 1.18
N ILE A 103 -0.36 -12.57 0.53
CA ILE A 103 -1.29 -13.48 1.22
C ILE A 103 -0.54 -14.31 2.27
N GLN A 104 0.63 -14.83 1.93
CA GLN A 104 1.47 -15.57 2.89
C GLN A 104 1.90 -14.69 4.07
N VAL A 105 2.28 -13.44 3.81
CA VAL A 105 2.64 -12.48 4.84
C VAL A 105 1.45 -12.22 5.77
N LEU A 106 0.26 -12.06 5.22
CA LEU A 106 -0.95 -11.84 5.99
C LEU A 106 -1.30 -13.04 6.88
N ASP A 107 -1.08 -14.26 6.37
CA ASP A 107 -1.27 -15.47 7.16
C ASP A 107 -0.30 -15.50 8.35
N MET A 108 0.95 -15.15 8.15
CA MET A 108 1.93 -15.06 9.23
C MET A 108 1.53 -14.02 10.26
N LEU A 109 1.07 -12.84 9.83
CA LEU A 109 0.57 -11.80 10.73
C LEU A 109 -0.60 -12.33 11.57
N GLY A 110 -1.52 -13.05 10.95
CA GLY A 110 -2.68 -13.60 11.62
C GLY A 110 -2.35 -14.70 12.63
N GLU A 111 -1.31 -15.48 12.37
CA GLU A 111 -0.88 -16.56 13.25
C GLU A 111 -0.01 -16.08 14.40
N GLU A 112 0.97 -15.24 14.12
CA GLU A 112 2.01 -14.88 15.09
C GLU A 112 1.76 -13.55 15.78
N ARG A 113 0.98 -12.67 15.17
CA ARG A 113 0.66 -11.35 15.72
C ARG A 113 1.90 -10.56 16.17
N PRO A 114 2.98 -10.50 15.37
CA PRO A 114 4.15 -9.71 15.74
C PRO A 114 3.82 -8.22 15.77
N ASP A 115 4.62 -7.45 16.49
CA ASP A 115 4.52 -5.99 16.44
C ASP A 115 5.04 -5.45 15.11
N LEU A 116 6.05 -6.10 14.54
CA LEU A 116 6.66 -5.74 13.27
C LEU A 116 7.02 -6.99 12.49
N LEU A 117 6.63 -7.02 11.22
CA LEU A 117 7.06 -8.06 10.29
C LEU A 117 7.80 -7.41 9.13
N ALA A 118 9.03 -7.82 8.90
CA ALA A 118 9.82 -7.36 7.76
C ALA A 118 9.86 -8.44 6.68
N PHE A 119 9.75 -8.01 5.41
CA PHE A 119 9.83 -8.92 4.27
C PHE A 119 10.53 -8.25 3.10
N GLY A 120 10.94 -9.05 2.12
CA GLY A 120 11.74 -8.59 1.00
C GLY A 120 10.95 -7.93 -0.11
N PHE A 121 11.68 -7.39 -1.08
CA PHE A 121 11.10 -6.78 -2.27
C PHE A 121 11.90 -7.18 -3.50
N ARG A 122 11.30 -6.98 -4.66
CA ARG A 122 11.96 -7.13 -5.95
C ARG A 122 11.94 -5.83 -6.71
N LYS A 123 13.04 -5.53 -7.37
CA LYS A 123 13.11 -4.39 -8.26
C LYS A 123 12.74 -4.81 -9.67
N VAL A 124 11.72 -4.17 -10.24
CA VAL A 124 11.26 -4.42 -11.59
C VAL A 124 11.75 -3.30 -12.50
N ARG A 125 12.33 -3.68 -13.63
CA ARG A 125 12.77 -2.75 -14.67
C ARG A 125 12.03 -3.03 -15.97
N ASN A 126 12.13 -2.11 -16.93
CA ASN A 126 11.48 -2.27 -18.24
C ASN A 126 11.90 -3.55 -18.97
N ASN A 127 13.10 -4.06 -18.73
CA ASN A 127 13.64 -5.26 -19.38
C ASN A 127 13.73 -6.47 -18.46
N GLY A 128 12.93 -6.50 -17.39
CA GLY A 128 12.86 -7.67 -16.55
C GLY A 128 12.90 -7.39 -15.07
N MET A 129 12.83 -8.48 -14.33
CA MET A 129 12.76 -8.49 -12.89
C MET A 129 14.13 -8.78 -12.29
N LYS A 130 14.60 -7.91 -11.42
CA LYS A 130 15.82 -8.16 -10.66
C LYS A 130 15.46 -8.37 -9.19
N SER A 131 15.72 -9.55 -8.71
CA SER A 131 15.53 -9.86 -7.30
C SER A 131 16.65 -9.22 -6.49
N LEU A 132 16.30 -8.43 -5.50
CA LEU A 132 17.21 -8.02 -4.45
C LEU A 132 16.90 -8.90 -3.25
N ARG A 133 17.84 -9.71 -2.82
CA ARG A 133 17.71 -10.40 -1.56
C ARG A 133 17.87 -9.40 -0.43
N VAL A 134 16.81 -9.19 0.27
CA VAL A 134 16.91 -8.70 1.63
C VAL A 134 17.09 -9.97 2.45
N SER A 135 18.23 -10.09 3.08
CA SER A 135 18.50 -11.23 3.94
C SER A 135 17.48 -11.26 5.06
N ASP A 136 16.92 -12.38 5.21
CA ASP A 136 16.20 -12.90 6.37
C ASP A 136 15.26 -11.96 7.10
N ILE A 137 14.02 -12.23 6.86
CA ILE A 137 12.92 -11.79 7.69
C ILE A 137 13.22 -12.23 9.11
N SER A 138 13.56 -11.29 9.95
CA SER A 138 13.62 -11.58 11.37
C SER A 138 12.29 -11.18 11.97
N ASP A 139 11.76 -12.08 12.70
CA ASP A 139 10.55 -11.91 13.46
C ASP A 139 10.90 -11.23 14.79
N HIS A 140 10.29 -10.11 15.05
CA HIS A 140 10.50 -9.40 16.31
C HIS A 140 9.18 -9.16 17.01
#